data_8d72a1dcaae797eb9e8842c22ebcae46
#
_entry.id   8d72a1dcaae797eb9e8842c22ebcae46
#
_cell.length_a   1.000
_cell.length_b   1.000
_cell.length_c   1.000
_cell.angle_alpha   90.00
_cell.angle_beta   90.00
_cell.angle_gamma   90.00
#
_symmetry.space_group_name_H-M   'P 1'
#
loop_
_entity.id
_entity.type
_entity.pdbx_description
1 polymer ?
#
loop_
_entity_poly.entity_id
_entity_poly.type
_entity_poly.pdbx_seq_one_letter_code
_entity_poly.pdbx_strand_id
1 'polypeptide(L)'
;MITKDEFEKLVCIELIEEDGKLVCDDSLYLVERIDITELPDNLKVLGYLDLRCSGITKLPKGLEVECFLDISGTEIEELPEDTKFGDLYVCNMKNPFSFPKVLKVDDYFECSDTTIKRMPEELYVKSICYLSGSTFDNLPKVMKVGHGLYLNKTPIIEIPEGLKEVYGNFDVSNTKVSKLNDNLVVHDGLNLDNTLIEELPKGLVVGYVLGLRETNLKDYSNLHKVCSEFEVTKEKYEEIKGILAKHIKVDEYDGIWVTFESNYKGAYLFENENGKYINADDIFAKIITQKGNVYHIQMDGNKEITYLVTDGEGRWAHGDTLEEAKNDLLYKITDRNKSDYEGLSLDNELSFKDAIVCYRVITGACSFGTRDFIEHRLGENRKDSYTIKEIINLTEGEYGSEVFKEFFCKD
;
A
#
# COMPACT_ATOMS: atom_id res chain seq x y z
N MET A 1 -5.29 -35.75 -19.28
CA MET A 1 -5.24 -34.37 -19.85
C MET A 1 -6.55 -34.17 -20.56
N ILE A 2 -7.36 -33.20 -20.11
CA ILE A 2 -8.67 -32.94 -20.69
C ILE A 2 -8.51 -32.30 -22.08
N THR A 3 -9.33 -32.70 -23.03
CA THR A 3 -9.36 -32.10 -24.39
C THR A 3 -10.16 -30.80 -24.38
N LYS A 4 -10.01 -29.96 -25.42
CA LYS A 4 -10.80 -28.75 -25.61
C LYS A 4 -12.30 -29.05 -25.54
N ASP A 5 -12.79 -29.98 -26.35
CA ASP A 5 -14.22 -30.29 -26.45
C ASP A 5 -14.82 -30.81 -25.14
N GLU A 6 -14.06 -31.62 -24.39
CA GLU A 6 -14.47 -32.12 -23.08
C GLU A 6 -14.56 -30.96 -22.05
N PHE A 7 -13.57 -30.06 -22.06
CA PHE A 7 -13.53 -28.91 -21.14
C PHE A 7 -14.66 -27.91 -21.46
N GLU A 8 -14.84 -27.53 -22.73
CA GLU A 8 -15.91 -26.64 -23.17
C GLU A 8 -17.30 -27.15 -22.75
N LYS A 9 -17.52 -28.45 -22.92
CA LYS A 9 -18.77 -29.09 -22.52
C LYS A 9 -18.97 -29.09 -21.00
N LEU A 10 -17.89 -29.29 -20.22
CA LEU A 10 -17.94 -29.38 -18.78
C LEU A 10 -18.19 -27.99 -18.13
N VAL A 11 -17.61 -26.96 -18.74
CA VAL A 11 -17.67 -25.59 -18.22
C VAL A 11 -18.74 -24.74 -18.90
N CYS A 12 -19.31 -25.22 -20.01
CA CYS A 12 -20.30 -24.51 -20.83
C CYS A 12 -19.78 -23.17 -21.40
N ILE A 13 -18.54 -23.18 -21.90
CA ILE A 13 -17.90 -22.05 -22.59
C ILE A 13 -17.45 -22.51 -23.99
N GLU A 14 -17.07 -21.57 -24.84
CA GLU A 14 -16.41 -21.80 -26.12
C GLU A 14 -14.98 -21.21 -26.05
N LEU A 15 -13.98 -22.01 -26.49
CA LEU A 15 -12.59 -21.57 -26.56
C LEU A 15 -12.21 -21.32 -28.03
N ILE A 16 -11.55 -20.20 -28.26
CA ILE A 16 -11.04 -19.83 -29.59
C ILE A 16 -9.63 -20.42 -29.77
N GLU A 17 -9.34 -21.02 -30.91
CA GLU A 17 -7.98 -21.46 -31.22
C GLU A 17 -7.24 -20.34 -31.96
N GLU A 18 -6.21 -19.78 -31.33
CA GLU A 18 -5.40 -18.68 -31.87
C GLU A 18 -3.93 -18.89 -31.53
N ASP A 19 -3.05 -18.85 -32.52
CA ASP A 19 -1.58 -18.98 -32.37
C ASP A 19 -1.13 -20.17 -31.50
N GLY A 20 -1.84 -21.31 -31.58
CA GLY A 20 -1.55 -22.50 -30.79
C GLY A 20 -1.99 -22.43 -29.32
N LYS A 21 -2.77 -21.47 -28.97
CA LYS A 21 -3.43 -21.30 -27.67
C LYS A 21 -4.92 -21.62 -27.76
N LEU A 22 -5.48 -22.04 -26.62
CA LEU A 22 -6.91 -22.14 -26.39
C LEU A 22 -7.33 -20.88 -25.61
N VAL A 23 -7.94 -19.94 -26.31
CA VAL A 23 -8.26 -18.60 -25.74
C VAL A 23 -9.67 -18.59 -25.19
N CYS A 24 -9.80 -18.26 -23.90
CA CYS A 24 -11.02 -17.82 -23.29
C CYS A 24 -11.02 -16.28 -23.32
N ASP A 25 -11.96 -15.69 -24.04
CA ASP A 25 -12.03 -14.24 -24.30
C ASP A 25 -12.64 -13.43 -23.15
N ASP A 26 -13.01 -14.09 -22.06
CA ASP A 26 -13.54 -13.49 -20.83
C ASP A 26 -12.87 -14.14 -19.60
N SER A 27 -13.34 -13.80 -18.42
CA SER A 27 -12.92 -14.40 -17.16
C SER A 27 -13.49 -15.80 -16.98
N LEU A 28 -12.70 -16.69 -16.38
CA LEU A 28 -13.07 -18.08 -16.11
C LEU A 28 -13.16 -18.33 -14.61
N TYR A 29 -14.39 -18.55 -14.13
CA TYR A 29 -14.69 -18.78 -12.72
C TYR A 29 -15.02 -20.26 -12.47
N LEU A 30 -14.12 -20.98 -11.79
CA LEU A 30 -14.27 -22.38 -11.43
C LEU A 30 -14.26 -22.60 -9.91
N VAL A 31 -14.74 -21.61 -9.17
CA VAL A 31 -14.79 -21.62 -7.69
C VAL A 31 -15.63 -22.80 -7.20
N GLU A 32 -15.06 -23.60 -6.27
CA GLU A 32 -15.70 -24.79 -5.68
C GLU A 32 -16.12 -25.88 -6.67
N ARG A 33 -15.68 -25.80 -7.94
CA ARG A 33 -15.93 -26.83 -8.96
C ARG A 33 -15.01 -28.03 -8.71
N ILE A 34 -15.38 -28.87 -7.75
CA ILE A 34 -14.62 -30.10 -7.40
C ILE A 34 -14.70 -31.18 -8.46
N ASP A 35 -15.66 -31.11 -9.37
CA ASP A 35 -15.85 -31.98 -10.53
C ASP A 35 -14.86 -31.68 -11.67
N ILE A 36 -14.21 -30.49 -11.65
CA ILE A 36 -13.19 -30.10 -12.62
C ILE A 36 -11.82 -30.31 -11.98
N THR A 37 -11.07 -31.27 -12.48
CA THR A 37 -9.77 -31.68 -11.91
C THR A 37 -8.59 -31.32 -12.80
N GLU A 38 -8.83 -30.96 -14.08
CA GLU A 38 -7.80 -30.62 -15.06
C GLU A 38 -8.24 -29.41 -15.90
N LEU A 39 -7.26 -28.64 -16.36
CA LEU A 39 -7.39 -27.61 -17.39
C LEU A 39 -6.66 -28.05 -18.65
N PRO A 40 -7.09 -27.60 -19.86
CA PRO A 40 -6.37 -27.95 -21.10
C PRO A 40 -5.03 -27.22 -21.19
N ASP A 41 -4.01 -27.86 -21.78
CA ASP A 41 -2.71 -27.24 -22.06
C ASP A 41 -2.84 -26.04 -23.00
N ASN A 42 -1.93 -25.06 -22.86
CA ASN A 42 -1.91 -23.80 -23.59
C ASN A 42 -3.19 -22.96 -23.46
N LEU A 43 -3.89 -23.09 -22.32
CA LEU A 43 -5.02 -22.23 -22.01
C LEU A 43 -4.54 -20.78 -21.84
N LYS A 44 -5.21 -19.85 -22.53
CA LYS A 44 -5.05 -18.41 -22.35
C LYS A 44 -6.39 -17.81 -21.93
N VAL A 45 -6.42 -17.10 -20.81
CA VAL A 45 -7.59 -16.39 -20.29
C VAL A 45 -7.32 -14.90 -20.37
N LEU A 46 -8.14 -14.16 -21.12
CA LEU A 46 -7.96 -12.71 -21.30
C LEU A 46 -8.41 -11.89 -20.06
N GLY A 47 -9.18 -12.51 -19.16
CA GLY A 47 -9.62 -11.93 -17.91
C GLY A 47 -8.98 -12.61 -16.70
N TYR A 48 -9.80 -12.92 -15.72
CA TYR A 48 -9.45 -13.58 -14.46
C TYR A 48 -9.56 -15.09 -14.59
N LEU A 49 -8.66 -15.84 -13.95
CA LEU A 49 -8.80 -17.28 -13.74
C LEU A 49 -8.94 -17.56 -12.24
N ASP A 50 -10.17 -17.82 -11.81
CA ASP A 50 -10.50 -18.08 -10.42
C ASP A 50 -10.78 -19.59 -10.21
N LEU A 51 -9.81 -20.26 -9.56
CA LEU A 51 -9.84 -21.69 -9.27
C LEU A 51 -10.07 -21.98 -7.79
N ARG A 52 -10.47 -21.01 -7.00
CA ARG A 52 -10.59 -21.14 -5.53
C ARG A 52 -11.38 -22.37 -5.12
N CYS A 53 -10.76 -23.17 -4.23
CA CYS A 53 -11.38 -24.39 -3.69
C CYS A 53 -11.88 -25.39 -4.74
N SER A 54 -11.39 -25.32 -5.99
CA SER A 54 -11.74 -26.26 -7.06
C SER A 54 -11.05 -27.62 -6.90
N GLY A 55 -11.43 -28.59 -7.73
CA GLY A 55 -10.81 -29.90 -7.80
C GLY A 55 -9.49 -29.94 -8.59
N ILE A 56 -9.02 -28.81 -9.10
CA ILE A 56 -7.77 -28.72 -9.87
C ILE A 56 -6.58 -29.05 -8.95
N THR A 57 -5.78 -30.01 -9.35
CA THR A 57 -4.59 -30.45 -8.61
C THR A 57 -3.28 -30.06 -9.27
N LYS A 58 -3.33 -29.59 -10.52
CA LYS A 58 -2.16 -29.18 -11.29
C LYS A 58 -2.53 -28.13 -12.34
N LEU A 59 -1.68 -27.13 -12.47
CA LEU A 59 -1.80 -26.14 -13.56
C LEU A 59 -1.31 -26.75 -14.89
N PRO A 60 -1.94 -26.40 -16.03
CA PRO A 60 -1.55 -26.89 -17.34
C PRO A 60 -0.26 -26.21 -17.82
N LYS A 61 0.44 -26.83 -18.77
CA LYS A 61 1.59 -26.22 -19.42
C LYS A 61 1.17 -25.02 -20.27
N GLY A 62 1.99 -24.00 -20.27
CA GLY A 62 1.79 -22.82 -21.10
C GLY A 62 0.55 -22.02 -20.74
N LEU A 63 0.07 -22.09 -19.48
CA LEU A 63 -1.03 -21.26 -18.97
C LEU A 63 -0.67 -19.79 -19.04
N GLU A 64 -1.56 -18.99 -19.61
CA GLU A 64 -1.47 -17.52 -19.61
C GLU A 64 -2.77 -16.92 -19.10
N VAL A 65 -2.67 -16.01 -18.12
CA VAL A 65 -3.80 -15.28 -17.55
C VAL A 65 -3.45 -13.79 -17.58
N GLU A 66 -4.22 -12.97 -18.29
CA GLU A 66 -3.84 -11.57 -18.49
C GLU A 66 -4.05 -10.72 -17.23
N CYS A 67 -5.04 -11.06 -16.39
CA CYS A 67 -5.30 -10.34 -15.15
C CYS A 67 -4.82 -11.15 -13.95
N PHE A 68 -5.71 -11.66 -13.09
CA PHE A 68 -5.27 -12.41 -11.92
C PHE A 68 -5.49 -13.94 -12.07
N LEU A 69 -4.59 -14.68 -11.45
CA LEU A 69 -4.70 -16.12 -11.21
C LEU A 69 -4.92 -16.35 -9.70
N ASP A 70 -6.07 -16.91 -9.33
CA ASP A 70 -6.36 -17.33 -7.97
C ASP A 70 -6.49 -18.86 -7.87
N ILE A 71 -5.54 -19.48 -7.17
CA ILE A 71 -5.51 -20.92 -6.91
C ILE A 71 -5.72 -21.27 -5.43
N SER A 72 -6.18 -20.29 -4.65
CA SER A 72 -6.32 -20.42 -3.19
C SER A 72 -7.23 -21.57 -2.79
N GLY A 73 -6.87 -22.29 -1.72
CA GLY A 73 -7.64 -23.41 -1.20
C GLY A 73 -7.67 -24.65 -2.07
N THR A 74 -6.84 -24.75 -3.13
CA THR A 74 -6.72 -25.93 -3.98
C THR A 74 -5.68 -26.92 -3.44
N GLU A 75 -5.55 -28.09 -4.12
CA GLU A 75 -4.53 -29.11 -3.84
C GLU A 75 -3.29 -28.97 -4.76
N ILE A 76 -3.20 -27.87 -5.52
CA ILE A 76 -2.03 -27.60 -6.37
C ILE A 76 -0.78 -27.46 -5.50
N GLU A 77 0.31 -28.14 -5.86
CA GLU A 77 1.56 -28.18 -5.07
C GLU A 77 2.68 -27.31 -5.65
N GLU A 78 2.57 -26.87 -6.89
CA GLU A 78 3.59 -26.06 -7.55
C GLU A 78 3.04 -25.10 -8.60
N LEU A 79 3.72 -23.97 -8.75
CA LEU A 79 3.54 -23.03 -9.85
C LEU A 79 4.58 -23.35 -10.94
N PRO A 80 4.16 -23.76 -12.17
CA PRO A 80 5.08 -23.99 -13.28
C PRO A 80 5.84 -22.72 -13.69
N GLU A 81 7.11 -22.88 -14.15
CA GLU A 81 7.96 -21.75 -14.57
C GLU A 81 7.44 -21.00 -15.80
N ASP A 82 6.65 -21.66 -16.64
CA ASP A 82 6.07 -21.14 -17.88
C ASP A 82 4.69 -20.49 -17.71
N THR A 83 4.15 -20.46 -16.48
CA THR A 83 2.87 -19.79 -16.18
C THR A 83 3.04 -18.27 -16.20
N LYS A 84 2.15 -17.59 -16.92
CA LYS A 84 2.09 -16.12 -16.97
C LYS A 84 0.79 -15.61 -16.35
N PHE A 85 0.87 -14.56 -15.60
CA PHE A 85 -0.27 -13.93 -14.91
C PHE A 85 0.05 -12.47 -14.57
N GLY A 86 -0.98 -11.67 -14.31
CA GLY A 86 -0.84 -10.33 -13.72
C GLY A 86 -0.65 -10.44 -12.21
N ASP A 87 -1.75 -10.64 -11.47
CA ASP A 87 -1.75 -10.86 -10.03
C ASP A 87 -1.75 -12.35 -9.70
N LEU A 88 -1.28 -12.69 -8.49
CA LEU A 88 -1.22 -14.07 -8.03
C LEU A 88 -1.75 -14.21 -6.60
N TYR A 89 -2.75 -15.11 -6.45
CA TYR A 89 -3.32 -15.47 -5.15
C TYR A 89 -3.11 -16.97 -4.89
N VAL A 90 -2.43 -17.28 -3.77
CA VAL A 90 -2.03 -18.64 -3.36
C VAL A 90 -2.27 -18.81 -1.85
N CYS A 91 -3.50 -18.52 -1.40
CA CYS A 91 -3.83 -18.51 0.02
C CYS A 91 -4.42 -19.84 0.49
N ASN A 92 -4.18 -20.19 1.75
CA ASN A 92 -4.80 -21.36 2.39
C ASN A 92 -4.67 -22.66 1.57
N MET A 93 -3.51 -22.88 0.94
CA MET A 93 -3.29 -24.10 0.15
C MET A 93 -3.42 -25.36 1.01
N LYS A 94 -4.07 -26.39 0.47
CA LYS A 94 -4.27 -27.66 1.18
C LYS A 94 -2.98 -28.49 1.32
N ASN A 95 -2.05 -28.30 0.37
CA ASN A 95 -0.75 -28.98 0.35
C ASN A 95 0.39 -27.96 0.43
N PRO A 96 1.59 -28.35 0.90
CA PRO A 96 2.77 -27.50 0.85
C PRO A 96 3.11 -27.08 -0.59
N PHE A 97 3.19 -25.77 -0.82
CA PHE A 97 3.32 -25.16 -2.14
C PHE A 97 4.75 -24.81 -2.52
N SER A 98 5.10 -24.94 -3.78
CA SER A 98 6.44 -24.62 -4.32
C SER A 98 6.37 -23.59 -5.42
N PHE A 99 7.13 -22.50 -5.26
CA PHE A 99 7.29 -21.48 -6.30
C PHE A 99 8.44 -21.81 -7.26
N PRO A 100 8.44 -21.25 -8.51
CA PRO A 100 9.58 -21.28 -9.41
C PRO A 100 10.78 -20.54 -8.82
N LYS A 101 11.98 -20.70 -9.40
CA LYS A 101 13.18 -20.01 -8.92
C LYS A 101 13.08 -18.50 -8.97
N VAL A 102 12.46 -17.97 -10.02
CA VAL A 102 12.21 -16.53 -10.19
C VAL A 102 10.71 -16.34 -10.29
N LEU A 103 10.15 -15.55 -9.38
CA LEU A 103 8.74 -15.18 -9.40
C LEU A 103 8.61 -13.69 -9.69
N LYS A 104 7.83 -13.36 -10.72
CA LYS A 104 7.51 -11.98 -11.09
C LYS A 104 5.99 -11.84 -11.11
N VAL A 105 5.50 -10.84 -10.38
CA VAL A 105 4.08 -10.51 -10.24
C VAL A 105 3.90 -9.05 -10.63
N ASP A 106 2.96 -8.80 -11.53
CA ASP A 106 2.83 -7.47 -12.15
C ASP A 106 2.12 -6.45 -11.26
N ASP A 107 1.34 -6.90 -10.26
CA ASP A 107 0.71 -5.99 -9.29
C ASP A 107 0.67 -6.66 -7.91
N TYR A 108 -0.38 -7.40 -7.55
CA TYR A 108 -0.58 -7.98 -6.22
C TYR A 108 -0.10 -9.44 -6.14
N PHE A 109 0.68 -9.73 -5.11
CA PHE A 109 1.03 -11.08 -4.73
C PHE A 109 0.49 -11.38 -3.33
N GLU A 110 -0.45 -12.29 -3.23
CA GLU A 110 -1.01 -12.75 -1.97
C GLU A 110 -0.79 -14.24 -1.78
N CYS A 111 -0.05 -14.58 -0.73
CA CYS A 111 0.23 -15.94 -0.33
C CYS A 111 0.15 -16.04 1.20
N SER A 112 -1.05 -15.78 1.73
CA SER A 112 -1.31 -15.79 3.18
C SER A 112 -1.73 -17.19 3.65
N ASP A 113 -1.41 -17.51 4.92
CA ASP A 113 -1.80 -18.76 5.61
C ASP A 113 -1.48 -20.03 4.81
N THR A 114 -0.33 -20.06 4.13
CA THR A 114 0.10 -21.16 3.26
C THR A 114 1.42 -21.76 3.75
N THR A 115 1.53 -23.10 3.74
CA THR A 115 2.80 -23.78 3.93
C THR A 115 3.59 -23.76 2.63
N ILE A 116 4.69 -23.02 2.60
CA ILE A 116 5.54 -22.90 1.42
C ILE A 116 6.73 -23.83 1.55
N LYS A 117 6.77 -24.84 0.71
CA LYS A 117 7.86 -25.84 0.66
C LYS A 117 9.11 -25.27 -0.02
N ARG A 118 8.93 -24.43 -1.03
CA ARG A 118 10.03 -23.78 -1.72
C ARG A 118 9.65 -22.35 -2.09
N MET A 119 10.31 -21.38 -1.42
CA MET A 119 10.28 -19.98 -1.82
C MET A 119 11.07 -19.76 -3.12
N PRO A 120 10.75 -18.72 -3.92
CA PRO A 120 11.60 -18.34 -5.04
C PRO A 120 12.97 -17.86 -4.53
N GLU A 121 14.01 -18.02 -5.35
CA GLU A 121 15.33 -17.42 -5.07
C GLU A 121 15.29 -15.89 -5.27
N GLU A 122 14.49 -15.44 -6.25
CA GLU A 122 14.25 -14.04 -6.58
C GLU A 122 12.76 -13.76 -6.67
N LEU A 123 12.28 -12.74 -5.95
CA LEU A 123 10.89 -12.28 -5.93
C LEU A 123 10.81 -10.82 -6.36
N TYR A 124 10.02 -10.56 -7.37
CA TYR A 124 9.73 -9.22 -7.89
C TYR A 124 8.22 -9.02 -7.89
N VAL A 125 7.71 -8.12 -7.07
CA VAL A 125 6.29 -7.73 -6.99
C VAL A 125 6.22 -6.24 -7.26
N LYS A 126 5.46 -5.80 -8.25
CA LYS A 126 5.42 -4.37 -8.61
C LYS A 126 4.64 -3.52 -7.59
N SER A 127 3.68 -4.11 -6.90
CA SER A 127 2.86 -3.42 -5.89
C SER A 127 3.01 -4.08 -4.52
N ILE A 128 2.01 -4.78 -4.02
CA ILE A 128 1.93 -5.28 -2.65
C ILE A 128 2.20 -6.77 -2.57
N CYS A 129 2.98 -7.17 -1.56
CA CYS A 129 3.31 -8.56 -1.26
C CYS A 129 2.77 -8.94 0.13
N TYR A 130 1.80 -9.85 0.18
CA TYR A 130 1.26 -10.44 1.39
C TYR A 130 1.75 -11.87 1.57
N LEU A 131 2.50 -12.13 2.65
CA LEU A 131 2.94 -13.45 3.08
C LEU A 131 2.45 -13.77 4.50
N SER A 132 1.52 -13.00 5.02
CA SER A 132 1.05 -13.04 6.40
C SER A 132 0.58 -14.44 6.81
N GLY A 133 1.00 -14.92 7.98
CA GLY A 133 0.62 -16.24 8.51
C GLY A 133 1.23 -17.43 7.79
N SER A 134 1.96 -17.23 6.70
CA SER A 134 2.57 -18.32 5.94
C SER A 134 3.82 -18.86 6.60
N THR A 135 4.09 -20.17 6.37
CA THR A 135 5.26 -20.86 6.91
C THR A 135 6.23 -21.23 5.80
N PHE A 136 7.51 -20.90 5.98
CA PHE A 136 8.61 -21.15 5.05
C PHE A 136 9.95 -21.11 5.81
N ASP A 137 11.00 -21.66 5.20
CA ASP A 137 12.32 -21.71 5.84
C ASP A 137 13.03 -20.35 5.78
N ASN A 138 13.04 -19.71 4.63
CA ASN A 138 13.77 -18.46 4.40
C ASN A 138 13.05 -17.57 3.38
N LEU A 139 13.21 -16.26 3.51
CA LEU A 139 12.81 -15.29 2.47
C LEU A 139 13.72 -15.36 1.24
N PRO A 140 13.25 -14.92 0.07
CA PRO A 140 14.07 -14.79 -1.13
C PRO A 140 15.33 -13.95 -0.90
N LYS A 141 16.48 -14.38 -1.47
CA LYS A 141 17.72 -13.60 -1.37
C LYS A 141 17.62 -12.25 -2.06
N VAL A 142 16.91 -12.21 -3.17
CA VAL A 142 16.57 -10.99 -3.91
C VAL A 142 15.07 -10.78 -3.78
N MET A 143 14.70 -9.70 -3.12
CA MET A 143 13.30 -9.33 -2.92
C MET A 143 13.12 -7.86 -3.29
N LYS A 144 12.25 -7.59 -4.26
CA LYS A 144 11.86 -6.24 -4.66
C LYS A 144 10.35 -6.14 -4.64
N VAL A 145 9.85 -5.27 -3.80
CA VAL A 145 8.42 -5.00 -3.64
C VAL A 145 8.21 -3.51 -3.87
N GLY A 146 7.32 -3.18 -4.79
CA GLY A 146 7.13 -1.80 -5.24
C GLY A 146 6.30 -0.95 -4.29
N HIS A 147 5.55 -1.57 -3.38
CA HIS A 147 4.76 -0.86 -2.38
C HIS A 147 4.79 -1.57 -1.02
N GLY A 148 3.69 -2.15 -0.54
CA GLY A 148 3.59 -2.74 0.80
C GLY A 148 4.16 -4.17 0.91
N LEU A 149 4.79 -4.48 2.04
CA LEU A 149 5.32 -5.80 2.37
C LEU A 149 4.79 -6.28 3.72
N TYR A 150 4.01 -7.36 3.71
CA TYR A 150 3.36 -7.90 4.90
C TYR A 150 3.89 -9.31 5.20
N LEU A 151 4.68 -9.41 6.27
CA LEU A 151 5.34 -10.64 6.75
C LEU A 151 4.89 -11.02 8.16
N ASN A 152 3.83 -10.39 8.66
CA ASN A 152 3.35 -10.62 10.03
C ASN A 152 2.91 -12.07 10.26
N LYS A 153 3.14 -12.57 11.47
CA LYS A 153 2.86 -13.96 11.88
C LYS A 153 3.59 -15.03 11.05
N THR A 154 4.69 -14.67 10.41
CA THR A 154 5.57 -15.64 9.72
C THR A 154 6.72 -16.08 10.61
N PRO A 155 7.41 -17.22 10.31
CA PRO A 155 8.50 -17.72 11.13
C PRO A 155 9.83 -16.99 10.96
N ILE A 156 9.86 -15.86 10.28
CA ILE A 156 11.11 -15.11 9.99
C ILE A 156 11.82 -14.67 11.28
N ILE A 157 13.15 -14.73 11.23
CA ILE A 157 14.05 -14.24 12.29
C ILE A 157 14.91 -13.07 11.82
N GLU A 158 15.05 -12.90 10.50
CA GLU A 158 15.81 -11.83 9.86
C GLU A 158 15.16 -11.43 8.53
N ILE A 159 15.48 -10.24 8.06
CA ILE A 159 15.08 -9.74 6.74
C ILE A 159 16.27 -9.77 5.79
N PRO A 160 16.07 -9.95 4.46
CA PRO A 160 17.17 -10.00 3.49
C PRO A 160 18.02 -8.73 3.54
N GLU A 161 19.34 -8.85 3.56
CA GLU A 161 20.28 -7.71 3.61
C GLU A 161 20.07 -6.70 2.46
N GLY A 162 19.57 -7.19 1.31
CA GLY A 162 19.26 -6.38 0.14
C GLY A 162 18.01 -5.52 0.27
N LEU A 163 17.14 -5.77 1.25
CA LEU A 163 15.94 -4.97 1.48
C LEU A 163 16.32 -3.68 2.21
N LYS A 164 16.45 -2.60 1.47
CA LYS A 164 16.84 -1.26 1.96
C LYS A 164 15.73 -0.24 1.92
N GLU A 165 14.68 -0.50 1.16
CA GLU A 165 13.59 0.43 0.95
C GLU A 165 12.28 -0.33 0.72
N VAL A 166 11.20 0.13 1.35
CA VAL A 166 9.83 -0.33 1.19
C VAL A 166 8.95 0.90 0.98
N TYR A 167 8.32 0.98 -0.18
CA TYR A 167 7.60 2.20 -0.59
C TYR A 167 6.20 2.36 0.01
N GLY A 168 5.66 1.32 0.64
CA GLY A 168 4.43 1.37 1.41
C GLY A 168 4.65 0.88 2.83
N ASN A 169 3.63 0.24 3.40
CA ASN A 169 3.70 -0.34 4.74
C ASN A 169 4.63 -1.56 4.78
N PHE A 170 5.39 -1.67 5.86
CA PHE A 170 6.19 -2.84 6.17
C PHE A 170 5.75 -3.43 7.50
N ASP A 171 5.13 -4.60 7.46
CA ASP A 171 4.64 -5.29 8.66
C ASP A 171 5.43 -6.57 8.91
N VAL A 172 6.19 -6.60 10.01
CA VAL A 172 6.88 -7.78 10.54
C VAL A 172 6.37 -8.15 11.94
N SER A 173 5.20 -7.65 12.30
CA SER A 173 4.64 -7.89 13.64
C SER A 173 4.40 -9.38 13.91
N ASN A 174 4.43 -9.75 15.17
CA ASN A 174 4.25 -11.13 15.60
C ASN A 174 5.25 -12.13 14.97
N THR A 175 6.50 -11.68 14.76
CA THR A 175 7.60 -12.50 14.24
C THR A 175 8.74 -12.57 15.25
N LYS A 176 9.77 -13.38 14.94
CA LYS A 176 11.00 -13.47 15.76
C LYS A 176 12.12 -12.57 15.25
N VAL A 177 11.81 -11.57 14.44
CA VAL A 177 12.79 -10.60 13.95
C VAL A 177 13.39 -9.87 15.15
N SER A 178 14.71 -9.87 15.23
CA SER A 178 15.46 -9.21 16.31
C SER A 178 16.35 -8.08 15.78
N LYS A 179 16.49 -7.97 14.47
CA LYS A 179 17.31 -6.94 13.81
C LYS A 179 16.75 -6.55 12.44
N LEU A 180 16.78 -5.26 12.14
CA LEU A 180 16.51 -4.70 10.83
C LEU A 180 17.81 -4.25 10.16
N ASN A 181 17.76 -3.98 8.84
CA ASN A 181 18.91 -3.49 8.08
C ASN A 181 19.21 -2.01 8.38
N ASP A 182 20.50 -1.68 8.51
CA ASP A 182 20.92 -0.29 8.60
C ASP A 182 20.51 0.50 7.34
N ASN A 183 20.15 1.77 7.55
CA ASN A 183 19.64 2.71 6.53
C ASN A 183 18.37 2.23 5.81
N LEU A 184 17.56 1.38 6.45
CA LEU A 184 16.25 1.02 5.94
C LEU A 184 15.35 2.25 5.88
N VAL A 185 14.64 2.41 4.76
CA VAL A 185 13.61 3.43 4.56
C VAL A 185 12.28 2.76 4.33
N VAL A 186 11.29 3.12 5.11
CA VAL A 186 9.89 2.71 4.94
C VAL A 186 9.08 3.97 4.67
N HIS A 187 8.47 4.08 3.50
CA HIS A 187 7.82 5.32 3.09
C HIS A 187 6.49 5.56 3.81
N ASP A 188 5.83 4.49 4.25
CA ASP A 188 4.60 4.54 5.03
C ASP A 188 4.83 4.06 6.47
N GLY A 189 4.01 3.16 7.00
CA GLY A 189 4.14 2.64 8.37
C GLY A 189 5.07 1.43 8.48
N LEU A 190 5.83 1.35 9.56
CA LEU A 190 6.60 0.18 9.96
C LEU A 190 5.99 -0.43 11.23
N ASN A 191 5.49 -1.65 11.13
CA ASN A 191 4.93 -2.36 12.28
C ASN A 191 5.93 -3.40 12.83
N LEU A 192 6.42 -3.14 14.04
CA LEU A 192 7.33 -4.02 14.81
C LEU A 192 6.64 -4.65 16.03
N ASP A 193 5.33 -4.56 16.14
CA ASP A 193 4.59 -5.07 17.30
C ASP A 193 4.90 -6.53 17.59
N ASN A 194 5.16 -6.85 18.85
CA ASN A 194 5.46 -8.20 19.29
C ASN A 194 6.61 -8.86 18.50
N THR A 195 7.70 -8.10 18.31
CA THR A 195 8.98 -8.60 17.75
C THR A 195 10.07 -8.66 18.83
N LEU A 196 11.22 -9.25 18.47
CA LEU A 196 12.37 -9.33 19.40
C LEU A 196 13.36 -8.17 19.22
N ILE A 197 12.94 -7.08 18.59
CA ILE A 197 13.78 -5.89 18.38
C ILE A 197 14.12 -5.24 19.72
N GLU A 198 15.42 -5.12 20.01
CA GLU A 198 15.96 -4.42 21.18
C GLU A 198 16.56 -3.06 20.84
N GLU A 199 17.01 -2.88 19.59
CA GLU A 199 17.64 -1.66 19.09
C GLU A 199 17.15 -1.38 17.67
N LEU A 200 16.83 -0.13 17.37
CA LEU A 200 16.53 0.29 15.99
C LEU A 200 17.81 0.39 15.16
N PRO A 201 17.79 0.04 13.87
CA PRO A 201 18.97 0.11 13.03
C PRO A 201 19.42 1.56 12.83
N LYS A 202 20.72 1.73 12.62
CA LYS A 202 21.28 3.04 12.31
C LYS A 202 20.68 3.58 11.02
N GLY A 203 20.25 4.84 11.02
CA GLY A 203 19.72 5.51 9.84
C GLY A 203 18.35 4.99 9.38
N LEU A 204 17.58 4.32 10.26
CA LEU A 204 16.18 4.00 9.99
C LEU A 204 15.38 5.28 9.75
N VAL A 205 14.56 5.28 8.70
CA VAL A 205 13.58 6.35 8.42
C VAL A 205 12.22 5.70 8.16
N VAL A 206 11.20 6.18 8.85
CA VAL A 206 9.80 5.75 8.69
C VAL A 206 8.98 7.00 8.38
N GLY A 207 8.28 7.00 7.26
CA GLY A 207 7.56 8.17 6.76
C GLY A 207 6.39 8.59 7.64
N TYR A 208 5.71 7.61 8.22
CA TYR A 208 4.52 7.85 9.06
C TYR A 208 4.67 7.18 10.42
N VAL A 209 3.99 6.10 10.67
CA VAL A 209 3.81 5.47 11.98
C VAL A 209 4.80 4.34 12.22
N LEU A 210 5.37 4.30 13.40
CA LEU A 210 6.18 3.18 13.90
C LEU A 210 5.44 2.44 15.02
N GLY A 211 4.95 1.23 14.75
CA GLY A 211 4.33 0.33 15.73
C GLY A 211 5.39 -0.31 16.61
N LEU A 212 5.27 -0.16 17.93
CA LEU A 212 6.24 -0.65 18.93
C LEU A 212 5.56 -1.34 20.11
N ARG A 213 4.31 -1.80 19.96
CA ARG A 213 3.62 -2.54 21.03
C ARG A 213 4.35 -3.84 21.33
N GLU A 214 4.55 -4.15 22.61
CA GLU A 214 5.15 -5.40 23.07
C GLU A 214 6.53 -5.71 22.44
N THR A 215 7.29 -4.67 22.04
CA THR A 215 8.69 -4.82 21.66
C THR A 215 9.62 -4.81 22.86
N ASN A 216 10.85 -5.34 22.67
CA ASN A 216 11.92 -5.28 23.66
C ASN A 216 12.82 -4.03 23.50
N LEU A 217 12.38 -3.02 22.75
CA LEU A 217 13.17 -1.82 22.48
C LEU A 217 13.65 -1.14 23.75
N LYS A 218 14.95 -0.83 23.84
CA LYS A 218 15.61 -0.28 25.03
C LYS A 218 15.70 1.24 25.03
N ASP A 219 15.82 1.86 23.85
CA ASP A 219 16.01 3.31 23.72
C ASP A 219 14.91 3.95 22.85
N TYR A 220 14.13 4.82 23.47
CA TYR A 220 13.05 5.60 22.84
C TYR A 220 13.43 7.08 22.66
N SER A 221 14.62 7.51 23.11
CA SER A 221 14.99 8.93 23.21
C SER A 221 15.12 9.64 21.86
N ASN A 222 15.42 8.90 20.78
CA ASN A 222 15.71 9.42 19.47
C ASN A 222 14.64 9.11 18.41
N LEU A 223 13.45 8.63 18.80
CA LEU A 223 12.37 8.28 17.86
C LEU A 223 11.96 9.44 16.95
N HIS A 224 12.02 10.69 17.42
CA HIS A 224 11.75 11.90 16.64
C HIS A 224 12.68 12.08 15.41
N LYS A 225 13.79 11.33 15.33
CA LYS A 225 14.69 11.30 14.18
C LYS A 225 14.37 10.15 13.21
N VAL A 226 13.49 9.25 13.60
CA VAL A 226 13.14 8.03 12.88
C VAL A 226 11.78 8.15 12.22
N CYS A 227 10.79 8.69 12.94
CA CYS A 227 9.39 8.75 12.51
C CYS A 227 8.72 10.05 12.99
N SER A 228 7.59 10.37 12.38
CA SER A 228 6.72 11.47 12.85
C SER A 228 5.83 11.04 14.00
N GLU A 229 5.46 9.78 14.06
CA GLU A 229 4.54 9.22 15.02
C GLU A 229 4.93 7.78 15.38
N PHE A 230 4.65 7.37 16.62
CA PHE A 230 4.81 5.99 17.03
C PHE A 230 3.69 5.55 17.97
N GLU A 231 3.49 4.24 18.03
CA GLU A 231 2.49 3.60 18.86
C GLU A 231 3.11 2.64 19.87
N VAL A 232 2.64 2.67 21.12
CA VAL A 232 3.04 1.78 22.20
C VAL A 232 1.85 1.38 23.08
N THR A 233 2.04 0.38 23.96
CA THR A 233 1.07 0.11 25.02
C THR A 233 1.05 1.25 26.04
N LYS A 234 -0.06 1.36 26.79
CA LYS A 234 -0.21 2.37 27.84
C LYS A 234 0.84 2.21 28.95
N GLU A 235 1.14 0.98 29.34
CA GLU A 235 2.15 0.65 30.33
C GLU A 235 3.53 1.13 29.87
N LYS A 236 3.89 0.86 28.63
CA LYS A 236 5.16 1.30 28.05
C LYS A 236 5.25 2.82 27.96
N TYR A 237 4.18 3.51 27.57
CA TYR A 237 4.16 4.98 27.56
C TYR A 237 4.46 5.56 28.95
N GLU A 238 3.83 5.03 30.02
CA GLU A 238 4.09 5.51 31.38
C GLU A 238 5.56 5.35 31.81
N GLU A 239 6.26 4.32 31.33
CA GLU A 239 7.69 4.13 31.58
C GLU A 239 8.57 5.14 30.84
N ILE A 240 8.23 5.47 29.58
CA ILE A 240 9.12 6.22 28.69
C ILE A 240 8.78 7.71 28.57
N LYS A 241 7.60 8.16 28.99
CA LYS A 241 7.16 9.57 28.81
C LYS A 241 8.15 10.60 29.33
N GLY A 242 8.96 10.26 30.34
CA GLY A 242 9.97 11.16 30.90
C GLY A 242 11.24 11.32 30.06
N ILE A 243 11.47 10.44 29.07
CA ILE A 243 12.66 10.47 28.20
C ILE A 243 12.33 10.90 26.77
N LEU A 244 11.04 11.00 26.44
CA LEU A 244 10.61 11.45 25.11
C LEU A 244 10.98 12.92 24.88
N ALA A 245 11.09 13.28 23.60
CA ALA A 245 11.31 14.67 23.20
C ALA A 245 10.22 15.57 23.80
N LYS A 246 10.59 16.82 24.10
CA LYS A 246 9.61 17.85 24.49
C LYS A 246 8.72 18.17 23.28
N HIS A 247 7.49 18.61 23.54
CA HIS A 247 6.52 18.95 22.50
C HIS A 247 6.05 17.72 21.70
N ILE A 248 5.21 16.93 22.35
CA ILE A 248 4.51 15.78 21.78
C ILE A 248 3.01 15.97 21.95
N LYS A 249 2.23 15.46 21.00
CA LYS A 249 0.80 15.22 21.15
C LYS A 249 0.61 13.74 21.48
N VAL A 250 -0.33 13.45 22.35
CA VAL A 250 -0.62 12.09 22.79
C VAL A 250 -2.11 11.85 22.66
N ASP A 251 -2.46 10.83 21.89
CA ASP A 251 -3.83 10.37 21.71
C ASP A 251 -3.95 8.92 22.22
N GLU A 252 -5.08 8.58 22.83
CA GLU A 252 -5.38 7.22 23.32
C GLU A 252 -6.49 6.63 22.48
N TYR A 253 -6.14 5.65 21.64
CA TYR A 253 -7.08 4.91 20.82
C TYR A 253 -6.51 3.50 20.57
N ASP A 254 -7.05 2.46 21.21
CA ASP A 254 -6.52 1.07 21.14
C ASP A 254 -5.01 0.95 21.35
N GLY A 255 -4.42 1.88 22.13
CA GLY A 255 -2.99 2.06 22.40
C GLY A 255 -2.70 3.53 22.69
N ILE A 256 -1.43 3.87 22.84
CA ILE A 256 -0.96 5.27 22.99
C ILE A 256 -0.21 5.64 21.72
N TRP A 257 -0.75 6.63 21.05
CA TRP A 257 -0.18 7.27 19.86
C TRP A 257 0.57 8.53 20.28
N VAL A 258 1.84 8.60 19.93
CA VAL A 258 2.70 9.75 20.26
C VAL A 258 3.17 10.39 18.97
N THR A 259 2.64 11.59 18.68
CA THR A 259 3.03 12.40 17.53
C THR A 259 4.04 13.44 17.98
N PHE A 260 5.17 13.54 17.28
CA PHE A 260 6.17 14.57 17.49
C PHE A 260 5.75 15.88 16.81
N GLU A 261 6.14 17.03 17.36
CA GLU A 261 6.04 18.27 16.59
C GLU A 261 6.96 18.22 15.37
N SER A 262 6.51 18.84 14.29
CA SER A 262 7.30 18.97 13.07
C SER A 262 8.67 19.60 13.35
N ASN A 263 9.72 19.02 12.83
CA ASN A 263 11.10 19.47 13.06
C ASN A 263 11.63 20.45 12.00
N TYR A 264 10.83 20.73 10.97
CA TYR A 264 11.24 21.59 9.86
C TYR A 264 10.07 22.33 9.22
N LYS A 265 9.86 23.61 9.59
CA LYS A 265 8.88 24.51 8.95
C LYS A 265 7.49 23.86 8.71
N GLY A 266 6.94 23.19 9.71
CA GLY A 266 5.65 22.50 9.61
C GLY A 266 5.70 21.14 8.89
N ALA A 267 6.90 20.64 8.57
CA ALA A 267 7.12 19.31 7.99
C ALA A 267 8.06 18.48 8.89
N TYR A 268 8.22 17.20 8.56
CA TYR A 268 9.23 16.34 9.18
C TYR A 268 10.35 16.09 8.19
N LEU A 269 11.60 16.37 8.61
CA LEU A 269 12.78 16.14 7.80
C LEU A 269 13.62 15.02 8.43
N PHE A 270 13.95 14.02 7.62
CA PHE A 270 14.75 12.87 8.00
C PHE A 270 16.01 12.78 7.13
N GLU A 271 17.07 12.17 7.64
CA GLU A 271 18.33 12.01 6.89
C GLU A 271 19.01 10.70 7.28
N ASN A 272 19.52 9.99 6.27
CA ASN A 272 20.40 8.84 6.44
C ASN A 272 21.46 8.80 5.34
N GLU A 273 22.24 7.71 5.23
CA GLU A 273 23.28 7.55 4.21
C GLU A 273 22.74 7.52 2.77
N ASN A 274 21.43 7.19 2.59
CA ASN A 274 20.79 7.15 1.27
C ASN A 274 20.26 8.53 0.82
N GLY A 275 20.19 9.51 1.71
CA GLY A 275 19.77 10.88 1.40
C GLY A 275 18.89 11.55 2.45
N LYS A 276 18.19 12.59 2.00
CA LYS A 276 17.24 13.36 2.80
C LYS A 276 15.82 13.03 2.37
N TYR A 277 14.94 12.92 3.35
CA TYR A 277 13.53 12.62 3.16
C TYR A 277 12.68 13.66 3.86
N ILE A 278 11.53 13.94 3.33
CA ILE A 278 10.58 14.90 3.90
C ILE A 278 9.18 14.29 3.95
N ASN A 279 8.51 14.48 5.08
CA ASN A 279 7.07 14.27 5.18
C ASN A 279 6.41 15.64 5.33
N ALA A 280 5.69 16.07 4.33
CA ALA A 280 5.01 17.37 4.27
C ALA A 280 3.77 17.25 3.37
N ASP A 281 2.68 17.88 3.76
CA ASP A 281 1.44 17.88 2.97
C ASP A 281 0.90 16.46 2.71
N ASP A 282 1.02 15.59 3.73
CA ASP A 282 0.69 14.15 3.69
C ASP A 282 1.45 13.34 2.63
N ILE A 283 2.59 13.87 2.18
CA ILE A 283 3.49 13.19 1.25
C ILE A 283 4.80 12.90 1.94
N PHE A 284 5.23 11.63 1.88
CA PHE A 284 6.60 11.25 2.18
C PHE A 284 7.39 11.11 0.88
N ALA A 285 8.52 11.79 0.78
CA ALA A 285 9.33 11.80 -0.44
C ALA A 285 10.83 11.95 -0.15
N LYS A 286 11.65 11.42 -1.08
CA LYS A 286 13.08 11.68 -1.11
C LYS A 286 13.34 13.06 -1.73
N ILE A 287 14.16 13.88 -1.06
CA ILE A 287 14.60 15.15 -1.61
C ILE A 287 15.76 14.90 -2.58
N ILE A 288 15.57 15.25 -3.85
CA ILE A 288 16.59 15.16 -4.88
C ILE A 288 17.42 16.44 -4.93
N THR A 289 16.76 17.60 -4.97
CA THR A 289 17.42 18.91 -4.89
C THR A 289 16.52 19.92 -4.17
N GLN A 290 17.14 20.96 -3.61
CA GLN A 290 16.44 22.07 -2.97
C GLN A 290 17.03 23.40 -3.42
N LYS A 291 16.18 24.35 -3.76
CA LYS A 291 16.55 25.76 -4.04
C LYS A 291 15.58 26.70 -3.36
N GLY A 292 16.01 27.29 -2.25
CA GLY A 292 15.13 28.12 -1.42
C GLY A 292 13.95 27.32 -0.87
N ASN A 293 12.75 27.75 -1.20
CA ASN A 293 11.49 27.12 -0.79
C ASN A 293 10.92 26.14 -1.84
N VAL A 294 11.72 25.75 -2.82
CA VAL A 294 11.35 24.79 -3.88
C VAL A 294 12.20 23.53 -3.73
N TYR A 295 11.55 22.40 -3.67
CA TYR A 295 12.13 21.07 -3.58
C TYR A 295 11.75 20.27 -4.82
N HIS A 296 12.73 19.61 -5.43
CA HIS A 296 12.48 18.53 -6.36
C HIS A 296 12.47 17.23 -5.54
N ILE A 297 11.39 16.51 -5.60
CA ILE A 297 11.16 15.31 -4.79
C ILE A 297 10.89 14.11 -5.67
N GLN A 298 11.11 12.93 -5.11
CA GLN A 298 10.76 11.66 -5.70
C GLN A 298 9.89 10.89 -4.70
N MET A 299 8.68 10.56 -5.11
CA MET A 299 7.71 9.78 -4.34
C MET A 299 7.74 8.31 -4.78
N ASP A 300 7.43 7.40 -3.88
CA ASP A 300 7.04 5.99 -4.09
C ASP A 300 7.85 5.20 -5.14
N GLY A 301 9.18 5.36 -5.18
CA GLY A 301 10.02 4.64 -6.13
C GLY A 301 9.76 4.99 -7.59
N ASN A 302 8.83 5.88 -7.87
CA ASN A 302 8.60 6.44 -9.18
C ASN A 302 9.85 7.22 -9.61
N LYS A 303 10.31 7.03 -10.84
CA LYS A 303 11.48 7.77 -11.35
C LYS A 303 11.16 9.21 -11.70
N GLU A 304 9.90 9.58 -11.68
CA GLU A 304 9.45 10.93 -11.98
C GLU A 304 9.76 11.87 -10.82
N ILE A 305 10.30 13.04 -11.18
CA ILE A 305 10.59 14.10 -10.23
C ILE A 305 9.40 15.05 -10.24
N THR A 306 8.84 15.27 -9.06
CA THR A 306 7.76 16.23 -8.83
C THR A 306 8.25 17.39 -7.97
N TYR A 307 7.38 18.32 -7.65
CA TYR A 307 7.72 19.55 -6.93
C TYR A 307 6.98 19.63 -5.60
N LEU A 308 7.72 20.01 -4.56
CA LEU A 308 7.17 20.39 -3.27
C LEU A 308 7.62 21.83 -2.98
N VAL A 309 6.72 22.69 -2.58
CA VAL A 309 6.99 24.11 -2.29
C VAL A 309 6.45 24.51 -0.93
N THR A 310 7.06 25.50 -0.29
CA THR A 310 6.61 26.02 1.01
C THR A 310 6.63 27.55 1.03
N ASP A 311 5.75 28.15 1.85
CA ASP A 311 5.80 29.57 2.20
C ASP A 311 6.88 29.88 3.25
N GLY A 312 7.41 28.85 3.92
CA GLY A 312 8.35 28.96 5.03
C GLY A 312 7.69 29.17 6.39
N GLU A 313 6.36 29.32 6.44
CA GLU A 313 5.53 29.56 7.62
C GLU A 313 4.72 28.31 8.04
N GLY A 314 5.05 27.15 7.46
CA GLY A 314 4.43 25.87 7.81
C GLY A 314 3.41 25.36 6.81
N ARG A 315 3.18 26.07 5.70
CA ARG A 315 2.33 25.57 4.62
C ARG A 315 3.16 25.00 3.50
N TRP A 316 2.70 23.88 3.00
CA TRP A 316 3.33 23.12 1.93
C TRP A 316 2.31 22.78 0.85
N ALA A 317 2.78 22.63 -0.37
CA ALA A 317 1.99 22.12 -1.49
C ALA A 317 2.89 21.41 -2.48
N HIS A 318 2.36 20.37 -3.12
CA HIS A 318 3.07 19.60 -4.14
C HIS A 318 2.33 19.63 -5.46
N GLY A 319 3.01 19.22 -6.54
CA GLY A 319 2.44 19.13 -7.88
C GLY A 319 3.43 18.52 -8.86
N ASP A 320 2.92 18.01 -9.99
CA ASP A 320 3.74 17.43 -11.05
C ASP A 320 4.60 18.48 -11.75
N THR A 321 4.14 19.71 -11.73
CA THR A 321 4.88 20.89 -12.23
C THR A 321 5.11 21.92 -11.13
N LEU A 322 6.17 22.71 -11.26
CA LEU A 322 6.44 23.82 -10.35
C LEU A 322 5.31 24.85 -10.32
N GLU A 323 4.66 25.09 -11.45
CA GLU A 323 3.54 26.01 -11.56
C GLU A 323 2.33 25.49 -10.78
N GLU A 324 2.02 24.22 -10.90
CA GLU A 324 0.94 23.55 -10.16
C GLU A 324 1.18 23.62 -8.66
N ALA A 325 2.37 23.20 -8.19
CA ALA A 325 2.74 23.27 -6.78
C ALA A 325 2.62 24.70 -6.21
N LYS A 326 3.07 25.72 -6.96
CA LYS A 326 2.94 27.12 -6.55
C LYS A 326 1.50 27.61 -6.52
N ASN A 327 0.68 27.22 -7.47
CA ASN A 327 -0.73 27.60 -7.51
C ASN A 327 -1.47 26.97 -6.33
N ASP A 328 -1.17 25.74 -5.97
CA ASP A 328 -1.76 25.06 -4.82
C ASP A 328 -1.28 25.71 -3.50
N LEU A 329 -0.01 26.06 -3.40
CA LEU A 329 0.48 26.81 -2.24
C LEU A 329 -0.21 28.17 -2.11
N LEU A 330 -0.36 28.90 -3.22
CA LEU A 330 -1.07 30.18 -3.25
C LEU A 330 -2.54 30.00 -2.81
N TYR A 331 -3.18 28.92 -3.28
CA TYR A 331 -4.53 28.54 -2.89
C TYR A 331 -4.66 28.29 -1.39
N LYS A 332 -3.63 27.66 -0.75
CA LYS A 332 -3.58 27.43 0.70
C LYS A 332 -3.30 28.70 1.52
N ILE A 333 -2.54 29.66 0.94
CA ILE A 333 -2.17 30.90 1.61
C ILE A 333 -3.30 31.94 1.55
N THR A 334 -4.02 32.01 0.41
CA THR A 334 -5.09 32.98 0.22
C THR A 334 -6.26 32.69 1.14
N ASP A 335 -6.87 33.76 1.65
CA ASP A 335 -8.08 33.66 2.48
C ASP A 335 -9.24 33.12 1.61
N ARG A 336 -9.57 31.87 1.82
CA ARG A 336 -10.60 31.17 1.05
C ARG A 336 -11.97 31.59 1.54
N ASN A 337 -12.81 32.11 0.65
CA ASN A 337 -14.13 32.59 1.05
C ASN A 337 -15.08 31.42 1.32
N LYS A 338 -14.94 30.80 2.52
CA LYS A 338 -15.84 29.73 2.97
C LYS A 338 -17.28 30.21 3.12
N SER A 339 -17.49 31.52 3.28
CA SER A 339 -18.83 32.09 3.44
C SER A 339 -19.72 31.88 2.23
N ASP A 340 -19.16 31.63 1.04
CA ASP A 340 -19.93 31.32 -0.16
C ASP A 340 -20.68 30.00 -0.05
N TYR A 341 -20.28 29.15 0.89
CA TYR A 341 -20.86 27.81 1.12
C TYR A 341 -21.62 27.67 2.45
N GLU A 342 -21.60 28.70 3.34
CA GLU A 342 -22.26 28.65 4.66
C GLU A 342 -23.79 28.51 4.61
N GLY A 343 -24.41 28.85 3.49
CA GLY A 343 -25.86 28.74 3.30
C GLY A 343 -26.32 27.39 2.68
N LEU A 344 -25.39 26.51 2.35
CA LEU A 344 -25.73 25.23 1.73
C LEU A 344 -26.12 24.19 2.79
N SER A 345 -27.17 23.43 2.49
CA SER A 345 -27.62 22.29 3.28
C SER A 345 -27.06 20.98 2.70
N LEU A 346 -27.21 19.88 3.43
CA LEU A 346 -26.77 18.55 3.01
C LEU A 346 -27.41 18.07 1.69
N ASP A 347 -28.61 18.56 1.38
CA ASP A 347 -29.37 18.19 0.17
C ASP A 347 -29.08 19.12 -1.01
N ASN A 348 -28.27 20.18 -0.85
CA ASN A 348 -27.89 21.02 -1.98
C ASN A 348 -26.97 20.26 -2.93
N GLU A 349 -27.30 20.36 -4.22
CA GLU A 349 -26.58 19.70 -5.31
C GLU A 349 -25.61 20.67 -5.97
N LEU A 350 -24.37 20.24 -6.16
CA LEU A 350 -23.31 20.97 -6.83
C LEU A 350 -22.92 20.24 -8.11
N SER A 351 -22.59 20.97 -9.17
CA SER A 351 -21.95 20.35 -10.34
C SER A 351 -20.65 19.67 -9.89
N PHE A 352 -20.19 18.66 -10.63
CA PHE A 352 -18.92 17.97 -10.34
C PHE A 352 -17.77 18.95 -10.13
N LYS A 353 -17.67 19.96 -11.00
CA LYS A 353 -16.64 21.00 -10.91
C LYS A 353 -16.79 21.85 -9.64
N ASP A 354 -18.01 22.25 -9.30
CA ASP A 354 -18.25 23.09 -8.12
C ASP A 354 -18.10 22.29 -6.83
N ALA A 355 -18.38 20.99 -6.85
CA ALA A 355 -18.12 20.06 -5.73
C ALA A 355 -16.63 19.98 -5.39
N ILE A 356 -15.77 19.86 -6.40
CA ILE A 356 -14.30 19.91 -6.26
C ILE A 356 -13.86 21.24 -5.65
N VAL A 357 -14.34 22.36 -6.19
CA VAL A 357 -13.98 23.69 -5.69
C VAL A 357 -14.45 23.88 -4.26
N CYS A 358 -15.68 23.50 -3.94
CA CYS A 358 -16.24 23.56 -2.60
C CYS A 358 -15.40 22.76 -1.59
N TYR A 359 -15.08 21.49 -1.92
CA TYR A 359 -14.26 20.65 -1.07
C TYR A 359 -12.88 21.27 -0.83
N ARG A 360 -12.19 21.68 -1.87
CA ARG A 360 -10.87 22.32 -1.77
C ARG A 360 -10.91 23.65 -1.00
N VAL A 361 -11.93 24.47 -1.19
CA VAL A 361 -12.09 25.75 -0.42
C VAL A 361 -12.23 25.47 1.07
N ILE A 362 -13.00 24.49 1.45
CA ILE A 362 -13.28 24.20 2.87
C ILE A 362 -12.11 23.48 3.53
N THR A 363 -11.54 22.45 2.86
CA THR A 363 -10.53 21.57 3.46
C THR A 363 -9.09 22.03 3.23
N GLY A 364 -8.80 22.67 2.10
CA GLY A 364 -7.45 22.97 1.67
C GLY A 364 -6.78 21.86 0.88
N ALA A 365 -7.54 20.84 0.46
CA ALA A 365 -7.02 19.76 -0.36
C ALA A 365 -6.27 20.26 -1.60
N CYS A 366 -5.13 19.66 -1.91
CA CYS A 366 -4.33 20.02 -3.08
C CYS A 366 -4.95 19.52 -4.38
N SER A 367 -4.51 20.06 -5.52
CA SER A 367 -5.02 19.63 -6.83
C SER A 367 -4.61 18.19 -7.15
N PHE A 368 -3.43 17.80 -6.74
CA PHE A 368 -2.90 16.45 -6.95
C PHE A 368 -3.75 15.39 -6.20
N GLY A 369 -3.88 15.49 -4.88
CA GLY A 369 -4.69 14.55 -4.10
C GLY A 369 -6.15 14.52 -4.54
N THR A 370 -6.70 15.67 -4.95
CA THR A 370 -8.06 15.73 -5.49
C THR A 370 -8.16 14.99 -6.83
N ARG A 371 -7.18 15.09 -7.70
CA ARG A 371 -7.12 14.39 -8.99
C ARG A 371 -6.95 12.89 -8.77
N ASP A 372 -6.03 12.49 -7.90
CA ASP A 372 -5.78 11.11 -7.54
C ASP A 372 -7.06 10.42 -7.01
N PHE A 373 -7.77 11.08 -6.09
CA PHE A 373 -9.07 10.63 -5.60
C PHE A 373 -10.09 10.44 -6.75
N ILE A 374 -10.16 11.40 -7.67
CA ILE A 374 -11.08 11.34 -8.81
C ILE A 374 -10.75 10.16 -9.73
N GLU A 375 -9.48 9.93 -10.02
CA GLU A 375 -9.04 8.88 -10.94
C GLU A 375 -9.18 7.49 -10.33
N HIS A 376 -8.76 7.29 -9.07
CA HIS A 376 -8.70 5.97 -8.46
C HIS A 376 -9.95 5.57 -7.67
N ARG A 377 -10.67 6.53 -7.07
CA ARG A 377 -11.86 6.24 -6.25
C ARG A 377 -13.16 6.42 -7.01
N LEU A 378 -13.30 7.46 -7.82
CA LEU A 378 -14.51 7.69 -8.60
C LEU A 378 -14.48 6.99 -9.96
N GLY A 379 -13.32 7.01 -10.66
CA GLY A 379 -13.14 6.36 -11.95
C GLY A 379 -14.28 6.63 -12.93
N GLU A 380 -14.78 5.56 -13.54
CA GLU A 380 -15.92 5.62 -14.50
C GLU A 380 -17.28 5.85 -13.82
N ASN A 381 -17.37 5.68 -12.48
CA ASN A 381 -18.62 5.87 -11.72
C ASN A 381 -18.90 7.36 -11.40
N ARG A 382 -18.17 8.28 -12.00
CA ARG A 382 -18.29 9.71 -11.80
C ARG A 382 -19.65 10.23 -12.29
N LYS A 383 -20.34 10.99 -11.43
CA LYS A 383 -21.59 11.69 -11.75
C LYS A 383 -21.32 13.11 -12.24
N ASP A 384 -22.29 13.71 -12.92
CA ASP A 384 -22.25 15.13 -13.33
C ASP A 384 -22.46 16.09 -12.17
N SER A 385 -23.11 15.64 -11.09
CA SER A 385 -23.40 16.42 -9.87
C SER A 385 -23.45 15.54 -8.62
N TYR A 386 -23.24 16.16 -7.46
CA TYR A 386 -23.27 15.53 -6.14
C TYR A 386 -23.91 16.43 -5.11
N THR A 387 -24.71 15.87 -4.22
CA THR A 387 -25.17 16.57 -3.02
C THR A 387 -24.03 16.69 -2.01
N ILE A 388 -24.11 17.68 -1.11
CA ILE A 388 -23.13 17.85 -0.02
C ILE A 388 -23.04 16.56 0.81
N LYS A 389 -24.17 15.90 1.08
CA LYS A 389 -24.23 14.62 1.80
C LYS A 389 -23.47 13.51 1.06
N GLU A 390 -23.61 13.43 -0.27
CA GLU A 390 -22.85 12.47 -1.08
C GLU A 390 -21.35 12.75 -1.04
N ILE A 391 -20.94 14.04 -1.10
CA ILE A 391 -19.52 14.41 -1.02
C ILE A 391 -18.95 13.97 0.34
N ILE A 392 -19.64 14.21 1.45
CA ILE A 392 -19.22 13.77 2.80
C ILE A 392 -18.98 12.26 2.82
N ASN A 393 -19.94 11.48 2.30
CA ASN A 393 -19.84 10.01 2.30
C ASN A 393 -18.72 9.49 1.39
N LEU A 394 -18.54 10.10 0.22
CA LEU A 394 -17.51 9.71 -0.74
C LEU A 394 -16.09 10.01 -0.25
N THR A 395 -15.94 11.09 0.52
CA THR A 395 -14.63 11.56 1.00
C THR A 395 -14.31 11.07 2.41
N GLU A 396 -15.10 10.18 2.99
CA GLU A 396 -14.83 9.61 4.32
C GLU A 396 -13.47 8.91 4.34
N GLY A 397 -12.62 9.31 5.30
CA GLY A 397 -11.24 8.84 5.41
C GLY A 397 -10.22 9.58 4.54
N GLU A 398 -10.64 10.50 3.67
CA GLU A 398 -9.75 11.30 2.84
C GLU A 398 -9.29 12.58 3.54
N TYR A 399 -8.24 13.22 2.98
CA TYR A 399 -7.70 14.46 3.54
C TYR A 399 -8.76 15.54 3.71
N GLY A 400 -8.94 16.00 4.95
CA GLY A 400 -9.88 17.07 5.29
C GLY A 400 -11.34 16.66 5.37
N SER A 401 -11.67 15.37 5.28
CA SER A 401 -13.06 14.88 5.34
C SER A 401 -13.80 15.30 6.60
N GLU A 402 -13.16 15.25 7.77
CA GLU A 402 -13.78 15.70 9.03
C GLU A 402 -14.02 17.23 9.02
N VAL A 403 -13.08 18.02 8.48
CA VAL A 403 -13.24 19.48 8.36
C VAL A 403 -14.41 19.82 7.44
N PHE A 404 -14.58 19.07 6.35
CA PHE A 404 -15.71 19.25 5.43
C PHE A 404 -17.04 18.88 6.07
N LYS A 405 -17.08 17.75 6.76
CA LYS A 405 -18.26 17.26 7.49
C LYS A 405 -18.68 18.25 8.60
N GLU A 406 -17.73 18.69 9.44
CA GLU A 406 -17.98 19.67 10.51
C GLU A 406 -18.49 21.02 9.96
N PHE A 407 -18.05 21.42 8.78
CA PHE A 407 -18.50 22.68 8.18
C PHE A 407 -20.01 22.68 7.86
N PHE A 408 -20.56 21.56 7.40
CA PHE A 408 -21.96 21.43 7.01
C PHE A 408 -22.87 20.78 8.07
N CYS A 409 -22.30 20.00 9.00
CA CYS A 409 -23.02 19.32 10.08
C CYS A 409 -22.84 20.05 11.42
N LYS A 410 -22.91 21.39 11.42
CA LYS A 410 -22.95 22.18 12.67
C LYS A 410 -24.29 21.89 13.36
N ASP A 411 -24.24 21.26 14.57
CA ASP A 411 -25.37 21.12 15.48
C ASP A 411 -25.95 22.46 15.92
#